data_08eb40ea536cfb18340e4974bc256658
#
_entry.id   08eb40ea536cfb18340e4974bc256658
#
_cell.length_a   1.000
_cell.length_b   1.000
_cell.length_c   1.000
_cell.angle_alpha   90.00
_cell.angle_beta   90.00
_cell.angle_gamma   90.00
#
_symmetry.space_group_name_H-M   'P 1'
#
loop_
_entity.id
_entity.type
_entity.pdbx_description
1 polymer ?
#
loop_
_entity_poly.entity_id
_entity_poly.type
_entity_poly.pdbx_seq_one_letter_code
_entity_poly.pdbx_strand_id
1 'polypeptide(L)'
;MGKIIGAYQNLQAAQEAMSRLVESMGDAVSLSIIGPGHSDIAAKPWLNKTWAWGIAFGAAVGFLLPGGGHALFAGHIARAIAIHALGVTAKGALAGAVAVGTINLVRRGVVDRKPGATETVAQGQYALALDGDWVTMQRARIALGDDQQPADPYVFEMTRRYGYEHQSFLSLYGGMEAWTLRNPEAVVVYRRVGRVAVVAAAPLAARENLAEVTRRFLAFCEARKMDCLMLPIGTEFAEIARSCGMGLLHIGESGYFKLPEWRPAGDRAKKVRAGVNQASKAGVRVEAYDPSGREAPQTRAEIEDLCQAWVNTREVDALGWLLELNPFHLCEHKRYFLARNANDKLEGMLVCSPIYAQNGWYLEDLIRRPGAERGVSELLTVEAIKRLAAEGATLATLGTSPLAGLDSETQFKLTSSLLKLVYEHFDAFYHFKALHRFKAKFAPTFVDQEYVAVYPPRIRPRMVFAVIGALDPAGLTGMMTSKLRKLWRNKNGASEATPPRF
;
A
#
# COMPACT_ATOMS: atom_id res chain seq x y z
N MET A 1 -16.18 -5.31 -2.14
CA MET A 1 -15.91 -4.21 -3.10
C MET A 1 -14.91 -4.71 -4.14
N GLY A 2 -15.26 -4.76 -5.44
CA GLY A 2 -14.42 -5.39 -6.47
C GLY A 2 -13.08 -4.70 -6.62
N LYS A 3 -12.00 -5.48 -6.61
CA LYS A 3 -10.64 -5.01 -6.85
C LYS A 3 -10.27 -5.27 -8.31
N ILE A 4 -9.47 -4.38 -8.91
CA ILE A 4 -8.92 -4.60 -10.25
C ILE A 4 -7.83 -5.66 -10.15
N ILE A 5 -7.96 -6.69 -10.98
CA ILE A 5 -7.03 -7.82 -11.05
C ILE A 5 -6.30 -7.89 -12.39
N GLY A 6 -6.66 -7.06 -13.37
CA GLY A 6 -5.98 -6.99 -14.65
C GLY A 6 -6.40 -5.77 -15.46
N ALA A 7 -5.51 -5.30 -16.34
CA ALA A 7 -5.76 -4.25 -17.31
C ALA A 7 -5.43 -4.77 -18.72
N TYR A 8 -6.33 -4.57 -19.67
CA TYR A 8 -6.27 -5.17 -21.01
C TYR A 8 -6.46 -4.11 -22.09
N GLN A 9 -5.72 -4.23 -23.18
CA GLN A 9 -5.75 -3.27 -24.30
C GLN A 9 -7.05 -3.27 -25.08
N ASN A 10 -7.80 -4.38 -25.07
CA ASN A 10 -9.07 -4.51 -25.77
C ASN A 10 -10.05 -5.40 -24.99
N LEU A 11 -11.33 -5.31 -25.37
CA LEU A 11 -12.42 -6.06 -24.73
C LEU A 11 -12.23 -7.59 -24.83
N GLN A 12 -11.75 -8.08 -25.98
CA GLN A 12 -11.58 -9.51 -26.22
C GLN A 12 -10.58 -10.10 -25.24
N ALA A 13 -9.41 -9.45 -25.04
CA ALA A 13 -8.41 -9.91 -24.08
C ALA A 13 -8.95 -9.91 -22.65
N ALA A 14 -9.78 -8.92 -22.27
CA ALA A 14 -10.43 -8.90 -20.96
C ALA A 14 -11.46 -10.03 -20.80
N GLN A 15 -12.22 -10.36 -21.86
CA GLN A 15 -13.18 -11.46 -21.87
C GLN A 15 -12.48 -12.82 -21.81
N GLU A 16 -11.38 -13.02 -22.52
CA GLU A 16 -10.57 -14.24 -22.47
C GLU A 16 -9.98 -14.45 -21.05
N ALA A 17 -9.50 -13.39 -20.42
CA ALA A 17 -9.03 -13.42 -19.04
C ALA A 17 -10.16 -13.76 -18.06
N MET A 18 -11.34 -13.18 -18.24
CA MET A 18 -12.52 -13.49 -17.43
C MET A 18 -12.94 -14.95 -17.60
N SER A 19 -12.91 -15.49 -18.82
CA SER A 19 -13.25 -16.89 -19.08
C SER A 19 -12.28 -17.85 -18.39
N ARG A 20 -10.98 -17.57 -18.43
CA ARG A 20 -9.95 -18.35 -17.70
C ARG A 20 -10.20 -18.34 -16.18
N LEU A 21 -10.63 -17.20 -15.62
CA LEU A 21 -10.96 -17.13 -14.20
C LEU A 21 -12.19 -17.94 -13.84
N VAL A 22 -13.26 -17.87 -14.62
CA VAL A 22 -14.47 -18.68 -14.41
C VAL A 22 -14.13 -20.17 -14.51
N GLU A 23 -13.35 -20.57 -15.49
CA GLU A 23 -12.90 -21.96 -15.64
C GLU A 23 -12.04 -22.44 -14.45
N SER A 24 -11.14 -21.58 -13.94
CA SER A 24 -10.24 -21.92 -12.84
C SER A 24 -10.88 -21.86 -11.46
N MET A 25 -11.82 -20.94 -11.23
CA MET A 25 -12.36 -20.62 -9.90
C MET A 25 -13.85 -20.97 -9.73
N GLY A 26 -14.52 -21.37 -10.81
CA GLY A 26 -15.95 -21.66 -10.83
C GLY A 26 -16.84 -20.41 -10.69
N ASP A 27 -18.16 -20.65 -10.59
CA ASP A 27 -19.19 -19.57 -10.57
C ASP A 27 -19.28 -18.82 -9.22
N ALA A 28 -18.41 -19.15 -8.26
CA ALA A 28 -18.44 -18.57 -6.92
C ALA A 28 -17.89 -17.13 -6.83
N VAL A 29 -17.36 -16.59 -7.95
CA VAL A 29 -16.71 -15.27 -7.98
C VAL A 29 -17.52 -14.26 -8.77
N SER A 30 -17.70 -13.06 -8.20
CA SER A 30 -18.32 -11.95 -8.89
C SER A 30 -17.27 -11.19 -9.71
N LEU A 31 -17.33 -11.33 -11.02
CA LEU A 31 -16.44 -10.71 -11.99
C LEU A 31 -17.15 -9.60 -12.77
N SER A 32 -16.42 -8.54 -13.14
CA SER A 32 -16.94 -7.50 -14.02
C SER A 32 -15.84 -6.88 -14.86
N ILE A 33 -16.15 -6.55 -16.13
CA ILE A 33 -15.27 -5.82 -17.04
C ILE A 33 -15.72 -4.35 -17.06
N ILE A 34 -14.77 -3.44 -16.89
CA ILE A 34 -14.99 -2.00 -16.91
C ILE A 34 -14.09 -1.42 -17.98
N GLY A 35 -14.67 -0.67 -18.95
CA GLY A 35 -13.88 -0.13 -20.05
C GLY A 35 -14.63 0.92 -20.87
N PRO A 36 -13.99 1.47 -21.93
CA PRO A 36 -14.63 2.44 -22.81
C PRO A 36 -15.90 1.85 -23.44
N GLY A 37 -17.05 2.50 -23.24
CA GLY A 37 -18.34 2.04 -23.78
C GLY A 37 -18.99 0.85 -23.04
N HIS A 38 -18.31 0.27 -22.06
CA HIS A 38 -18.79 -0.84 -21.22
C HIS A 38 -18.65 -0.41 -19.76
N SER A 39 -19.42 0.57 -19.34
CA SER A 39 -19.58 0.85 -17.93
C SER A 39 -20.87 0.17 -17.45
N ASP A 40 -20.79 -0.70 -16.46
CA ASP A 40 -21.93 -1.08 -15.60
C ASP A 40 -22.50 0.14 -14.84
N ILE A 41 -21.94 1.30 -15.08
CA ILE A 41 -22.48 2.61 -14.71
C ILE A 41 -23.52 2.99 -15.77
N ALA A 42 -24.59 2.22 -15.85
CA ALA A 42 -25.83 2.74 -16.38
C ALA A 42 -26.17 3.98 -15.52
N ALA A 43 -26.14 5.15 -16.12
CA ALA A 43 -26.65 6.36 -15.52
C ALA A 43 -28.14 6.10 -15.20
N LYS A 44 -28.43 5.63 -13.96
CA LYS A 44 -29.80 5.30 -13.57
C LYS A 44 -30.63 6.59 -13.63
N PRO A 45 -31.81 6.56 -14.25
CA PRO A 45 -32.66 7.75 -14.51
C PRO A 45 -33.07 8.55 -13.25
N TRP A 46 -32.83 8.00 -12.05
CA TRP A 46 -33.14 8.64 -10.77
C TRP A 46 -32.24 9.83 -10.41
N LEU A 47 -31.15 10.03 -11.14
CA LEU A 47 -30.20 11.13 -10.85
C LEU A 47 -30.84 12.52 -10.98
N ASN A 48 -31.73 12.68 -11.93
CA ASN A 48 -32.48 13.94 -12.11
C ASN A 48 -33.46 14.21 -10.96
N LYS A 49 -34.00 13.16 -10.34
CA LYS A 49 -34.91 13.27 -9.20
C LYS A 49 -34.20 13.67 -7.91
N THR A 50 -32.98 13.19 -7.67
CA THR A 50 -32.22 13.53 -6.46
C THR A 50 -31.79 14.99 -6.39
N TRP A 51 -31.45 15.61 -7.53
CA TRP A 51 -31.17 17.05 -7.59
C TRP A 51 -32.42 17.88 -7.28
N ALA A 52 -33.56 17.50 -7.86
CA ALA A 52 -34.83 18.16 -7.61
C ALA A 52 -35.23 18.06 -6.13
N TRP A 53 -35.06 16.90 -5.49
CA TRP A 53 -35.30 16.72 -4.05
C TRP A 53 -34.32 17.51 -3.18
N GLY A 54 -33.04 17.61 -3.56
CA GLY A 54 -32.05 18.42 -2.84
C GLY A 54 -32.38 19.91 -2.88
N ILE A 55 -32.80 20.41 -4.04
CA ILE A 55 -33.26 21.80 -4.19
C ILE A 55 -34.53 22.04 -3.41
N ALA A 56 -35.51 21.13 -3.51
CA ALA A 56 -36.77 21.24 -2.76
C ALA A 56 -36.55 21.19 -1.26
N PHE A 57 -35.72 20.28 -0.76
CA PHE A 57 -35.39 20.18 0.65
C PHE A 57 -34.60 21.40 1.17
N GLY A 58 -33.60 21.85 0.42
CA GLY A 58 -32.83 23.04 0.75
C GLY A 58 -33.70 24.31 0.76
N ALA A 59 -34.64 24.44 -0.18
CA ALA A 59 -35.63 25.53 -0.21
C ALA A 59 -36.57 25.47 0.99
N ALA A 60 -37.07 24.28 1.34
CA ALA A 60 -37.93 24.10 2.52
C ALA A 60 -37.18 24.43 3.82
N VAL A 61 -35.95 23.99 3.99
CA VAL A 61 -35.13 24.35 5.16
C VAL A 61 -34.82 25.84 5.19
N GLY A 62 -34.46 26.44 4.03
CA GLY A 62 -34.25 27.90 3.95
C GLY A 62 -35.50 28.72 4.28
N PHE A 63 -36.69 28.22 3.93
CA PHE A 63 -37.96 28.82 4.29
C PHE A 63 -38.32 28.73 5.80
N LEU A 64 -37.93 27.63 6.44
CA LEU A 64 -38.16 27.38 7.87
C LEU A 64 -37.13 28.06 8.78
N LEU A 65 -36.02 28.59 8.25
CA LEU A 65 -35.08 29.37 9.05
C LEU A 65 -35.69 30.70 9.53
N PRO A 66 -35.29 31.23 10.71
CA PRO A 66 -35.80 32.49 11.24
C PRO A 66 -35.67 33.63 10.21
N GLY A 67 -36.81 34.17 9.79
CA GLY A 67 -36.93 35.22 8.78
C GLY A 67 -37.40 34.76 7.39
N GLY A 68 -37.38 33.45 7.07
CA GLY A 68 -37.83 32.95 5.77
C GLY A 68 -39.35 32.89 5.60
N GLY A 69 -40.07 32.40 6.63
CA GLY A 69 -41.51 32.21 6.56
C GLY A 69 -42.36 33.47 6.92
N HIS A 70 -41.87 34.29 7.86
CA HIS A 70 -42.60 35.48 8.31
C HIS A 70 -42.71 36.61 7.28
N ALA A 71 -41.78 36.68 6.33
CA ALA A 71 -41.75 37.73 5.31
C ALA A 71 -42.86 37.61 4.25
N LEU A 72 -43.46 36.43 4.08
CA LEU A 72 -44.51 36.19 3.10
C LEU A 72 -45.90 36.59 3.60
N PHE A 73 -46.06 36.77 4.92
CA PHE A 73 -47.35 37.05 5.56
C PHE A 73 -47.47 38.50 6.11
N ALA A 74 -46.41 39.29 6.08
CA ALA A 74 -46.41 40.67 6.56
C ALA A 74 -46.57 41.67 5.42
N GLY A 75 -47.76 42.22 5.26
CA GLY A 75 -48.04 43.21 4.22
C GLY A 75 -47.19 44.49 4.36
N HIS A 76 -46.76 45.04 3.24
CA HIS A 76 -46.25 46.39 2.98
C HIS A 76 -44.93 46.91 3.61
N ILE A 77 -44.31 46.31 4.60
CA ILE A 77 -42.94 46.70 5.03
C ILE A 77 -41.89 45.88 4.30
N ALA A 78 -42.29 45.18 3.32
CA ALA A 78 -41.74 43.89 2.96
C ALA A 78 -40.88 43.80 1.71
N ARG A 79 -40.56 44.86 0.97
CA ARG A 79 -39.65 44.67 -0.21
C ARG A 79 -38.23 44.29 0.25
N ALA A 80 -37.69 44.94 1.27
CA ALA A 80 -36.36 44.62 1.79
C ALA A 80 -36.33 43.28 2.54
N ILE A 81 -37.40 42.96 3.30
CA ILE A 81 -37.52 41.70 4.03
C ILE A 81 -37.80 40.53 3.09
N ALA A 82 -38.63 40.73 2.04
CA ALA A 82 -38.92 39.74 1.02
C ALA A 82 -37.67 39.39 0.20
N ILE A 83 -36.82 40.38 -0.14
CA ILE A 83 -35.55 40.15 -0.81
C ILE A 83 -34.60 39.38 0.10
N HIS A 84 -34.58 39.67 1.40
CA HIS A 84 -33.75 38.92 2.36
C HIS A 84 -34.26 37.49 2.55
N ALA A 85 -35.56 37.26 2.68
CA ALA A 85 -36.15 35.94 2.78
C ALA A 85 -35.93 35.08 1.52
N LEU A 86 -36.09 35.67 0.34
CA LEU A 86 -35.76 35.03 -0.93
C LEU A 86 -34.27 34.69 -1.00
N GLY A 87 -33.38 35.57 -0.52
CA GLY A 87 -31.93 35.30 -0.45
C GLY A 87 -31.59 34.14 0.47
N VAL A 88 -32.23 34.05 1.66
CA VAL A 88 -32.04 32.94 2.61
C VAL A 88 -32.55 31.62 2.02
N THR A 89 -33.73 31.63 1.40
CA THR A 89 -34.30 30.45 0.74
C THR A 89 -33.44 29.99 -0.46
N ALA A 90 -32.94 30.93 -1.28
CA ALA A 90 -32.04 30.62 -2.38
C ALA A 90 -30.71 30.07 -1.89
N LYS A 91 -30.13 30.61 -0.83
CA LYS A 91 -28.92 30.08 -0.17
C LYS A 91 -29.14 28.68 0.39
N GLY A 92 -30.29 28.42 1.01
CA GLY A 92 -30.67 27.09 1.48
C GLY A 92 -30.83 26.09 0.35
N ALA A 93 -31.48 26.48 -0.76
CA ALA A 93 -31.63 25.66 -1.94
C ALA A 93 -30.26 25.34 -2.59
N LEU A 94 -29.39 26.35 -2.67
CA LEU A 94 -28.02 26.18 -3.19
C LEU A 94 -27.19 25.25 -2.29
N ALA A 95 -27.26 25.46 -0.96
CA ALA A 95 -26.59 24.59 0.01
C ALA A 95 -27.11 23.15 -0.06
N GLY A 96 -28.42 22.97 -0.19
CA GLY A 96 -29.03 21.65 -0.37
C GLY A 96 -28.60 20.98 -1.69
N ALA A 97 -28.58 21.74 -2.80
CA ALA A 97 -28.10 21.24 -4.08
C ALA A 97 -26.61 20.87 -4.04
N VAL A 98 -25.76 21.70 -3.40
CA VAL A 98 -24.34 21.42 -3.20
C VAL A 98 -24.17 20.19 -2.31
N ALA A 99 -24.91 20.08 -1.20
CA ALA A 99 -24.83 18.91 -0.30
C ALA A 99 -25.23 17.60 -1.02
N VAL A 100 -26.35 17.61 -1.76
CA VAL A 100 -26.79 16.44 -2.56
C VAL A 100 -25.80 16.17 -3.70
N GLY A 101 -25.26 17.21 -4.34
CA GLY A 101 -24.23 17.09 -5.35
C GLY A 101 -22.96 16.46 -4.79
N THR A 102 -22.51 16.91 -3.64
CA THR A 102 -21.34 16.36 -2.94
C THR A 102 -21.59 14.92 -2.49
N ILE A 103 -22.77 14.62 -1.92
CA ILE A 103 -23.16 13.27 -1.54
C ILE A 103 -23.22 12.36 -2.77
N ASN A 104 -23.75 12.82 -3.91
CA ASN A 104 -23.79 12.06 -5.14
C ASN A 104 -22.39 11.88 -5.77
N LEU A 105 -21.51 12.90 -5.71
CA LEU A 105 -20.11 12.80 -6.11
C LEU A 105 -19.35 11.80 -5.22
N VAL A 106 -19.54 11.87 -3.91
CA VAL A 106 -18.98 10.93 -2.94
C VAL A 106 -19.55 9.53 -3.17
N ARG A 107 -20.85 9.41 -3.38
CA ARG A 107 -21.52 8.13 -3.66
C ARG A 107 -21.09 7.53 -4.99
N ARG A 108 -20.94 8.34 -6.05
CA ARG A 108 -20.35 7.91 -7.32
C ARG A 108 -18.88 7.50 -7.16
N GLY A 109 -18.11 8.23 -6.34
CA GLY A 109 -16.73 7.88 -6.03
C GLY A 109 -16.58 6.64 -5.15
N VAL A 110 -17.57 6.35 -4.31
CA VAL A 110 -17.49 5.30 -3.27
C VAL A 110 -18.22 4.02 -3.67
N VAL A 111 -19.34 4.14 -4.40
CA VAL A 111 -20.22 3.00 -4.71
C VAL A 111 -19.96 2.42 -6.11
N ASP A 112 -19.61 3.24 -7.09
CA ASP A 112 -19.57 2.83 -8.49
C ASP A 112 -18.17 2.83 -9.13
N ARG A 113 -17.11 3.26 -8.40
CA ARG A 113 -15.74 3.24 -8.94
C ARG A 113 -14.90 2.22 -8.18
N LYS A 114 -14.66 1.08 -8.83
CA LYS A 114 -13.67 0.11 -8.36
C LYS A 114 -12.30 0.80 -8.37
N PRO A 115 -11.52 0.73 -7.28
CA PRO A 115 -10.19 1.33 -7.23
C PRO A 115 -9.33 0.87 -8.43
N GLY A 116 -8.64 1.80 -9.08
CA GLY A 116 -7.83 1.52 -10.27
C GLY A 116 -8.58 1.51 -11.61
N ALA A 117 -9.89 1.22 -11.66
CA ALA A 117 -10.65 1.17 -12.91
C ALA A 117 -10.68 2.50 -13.66
N THR A 118 -10.77 3.61 -12.93
CA THR A 118 -10.83 4.96 -13.53
C THR A 118 -9.55 5.31 -14.29
N GLU A 119 -8.39 4.93 -13.77
CA GLU A 119 -7.11 5.21 -14.41
C GLU A 119 -6.92 4.32 -15.64
N THR A 120 -7.23 3.04 -15.55
CA THR A 120 -7.20 2.06 -16.64
C THR A 120 -8.14 2.48 -17.77
N VAL A 121 -9.38 2.85 -17.46
CA VAL A 121 -10.35 3.30 -18.46
C VAL A 121 -9.99 4.66 -19.07
N ALA A 122 -9.39 5.57 -18.30
CA ALA A 122 -8.89 6.85 -18.80
C ALA A 122 -7.73 6.69 -19.81
N GLN A 123 -7.02 5.56 -19.76
CA GLN A 123 -5.99 5.18 -20.72
C GLN A 123 -6.55 4.42 -21.95
N GLY A 124 -7.86 4.28 -22.06
CA GLY A 124 -8.50 3.53 -23.14
C GLY A 124 -8.44 2.01 -22.99
N GLN A 125 -8.07 1.51 -21.81
CA GLN A 125 -7.94 0.09 -21.51
C GLN A 125 -9.19 -0.46 -20.82
N TYR A 126 -9.31 -1.79 -20.80
CA TYR A 126 -10.36 -2.51 -20.09
C TYR A 126 -9.82 -3.06 -18.77
N ALA A 127 -10.52 -2.80 -17.68
CA ALA A 127 -10.17 -3.32 -16.36
C ALA A 127 -11.06 -4.53 -16.03
N LEU A 128 -10.43 -5.63 -15.62
CA LEU A 128 -11.12 -6.78 -15.04
C LEU A 128 -11.15 -6.63 -13.51
N ALA A 129 -12.33 -6.65 -12.93
CA ALA A 129 -12.52 -6.47 -11.51
C ALA A 129 -13.19 -7.72 -10.89
N LEU A 130 -12.70 -8.09 -9.73
CA LEU A 130 -13.13 -9.24 -8.94
C LEU A 130 -13.57 -8.80 -7.55
N ASP A 131 -14.71 -9.32 -7.06
CA ASP A 131 -15.10 -9.23 -5.66
C ASP A 131 -14.72 -10.53 -4.94
N GLY A 132 -13.90 -10.41 -3.90
CA GLY A 132 -13.43 -11.56 -3.13
C GLY A 132 -12.57 -11.13 -1.94
N ASP A 133 -12.29 -12.10 -1.07
CA ASP A 133 -11.32 -11.97 0.01
C ASP A 133 -9.88 -12.01 -0.52
N TRP A 134 -8.90 -11.93 0.38
CA TRP A 134 -7.49 -11.94 0.00
C TRP A 134 -7.10 -13.23 -0.75
N VAL A 135 -7.57 -14.40 -0.27
CA VAL A 135 -7.29 -15.71 -0.90
C VAL A 135 -7.84 -15.78 -2.31
N THR A 136 -9.10 -15.35 -2.49
CA THR A 136 -9.76 -15.29 -3.80
C THR A 136 -8.98 -14.41 -4.77
N MET A 137 -8.50 -13.25 -4.31
CA MET A 137 -7.70 -12.33 -5.10
C MET A 137 -6.37 -12.94 -5.54
N GLN A 138 -5.66 -13.64 -4.63
CA GLN A 138 -4.39 -14.29 -4.95
C GLN A 138 -4.58 -15.43 -5.95
N ARG A 139 -5.61 -16.27 -5.76
CA ARG A 139 -5.94 -17.36 -6.71
C ARG A 139 -6.28 -16.83 -8.10
N ALA A 140 -7.02 -15.71 -8.16
CA ALA A 140 -7.33 -15.08 -9.44
C ALA A 140 -6.08 -14.57 -10.17
N ARG A 141 -5.13 -13.97 -9.45
CA ARG A 141 -3.84 -13.54 -10.01
C ARG A 141 -3.03 -14.70 -10.57
N ILE A 142 -2.95 -15.79 -9.82
CA ILE A 142 -2.29 -17.03 -10.27
C ILE A 142 -2.94 -17.55 -11.55
N ALA A 143 -4.27 -17.64 -11.59
CA ALA A 143 -5.02 -18.13 -12.75
C ALA A 143 -4.84 -17.24 -13.99
N LEU A 144 -4.61 -15.92 -13.78
CA LEU A 144 -4.28 -14.97 -14.85
C LEU A 144 -2.81 -15.01 -15.28
N GLY A 145 -1.98 -15.77 -14.56
CA GLY A 145 -0.53 -15.84 -14.81
C GLY A 145 0.24 -14.63 -14.27
N ASP A 146 -0.36 -13.82 -13.41
CA ASP A 146 0.29 -12.64 -12.81
C ASP A 146 1.47 -13.05 -11.91
N ASP A 147 1.38 -14.23 -11.28
CA ASP A 147 2.46 -14.84 -10.51
C ASP A 147 3.56 -15.47 -11.38
N GLN A 148 3.27 -15.71 -12.66
CA GLN A 148 4.13 -16.45 -13.59
C GLN A 148 4.66 -15.59 -14.73
N GLN A 149 4.32 -14.29 -14.79
CA GLN A 149 5.01 -13.43 -15.74
C GLN A 149 6.48 -13.35 -15.29
N PRO A 150 7.39 -13.98 -16.05
CA PRO A 150 8.80 -13.85 -15.73
C PRO A 150 9.11 -12.36 -15.77
N ALA A 151 9.72 -11.86 -14.70
CA ALA A 151 10.28 -10.53 -14.72
C ALA A 151 11.10 -10.39 -16.00
N ASP A 152 11.04 -9.22 -16.65
CA ASP A 152 11.87 -8.96 -17.82
C ASP A 152 13.29 -9.46 -17.52
N PRO A 153 13.86 -10.41 -18.31
CA PRO A 153 15.16 -11.03 -18.00
C PRO A 153 16.27 -9.99 -17.81
N TYR A 154 16.17 -8.87 -18.52
CA TYR A 154 17.14 -7.78 -18.38
C TYR A 154 16.95 -7.04 -17.05
N VAL A 155 15.72 -6.74 -16.67
CA VAL A 155 15.42 -6.12 -15.36
C VAL A 155 15.84 -7.06 -14.23
N PHE A 156 15.59 -8.36 -14.38
CA PHE A 156 16.02 -9.36 -13.40
C PHE A 156 17.54 -9.36 -13.22
N GLU A 157 18.30 -9.43 -14.33
CA GLU A 157 19.78 -9.42 -14.26
C GLU A 157 20.30 -8.12 -13.65
N MET A 158 19.70 -6.97 -14.00
CA MET A 158 20.08 -5.69 -13.43
C MET A 158 19.76 -5.61 -11.93
N THR A 159 18.62 -6.16 -11.51
CA THR A 159 18.27 -6.27 -10.07
C THR A 159 19.26 -7.17 -9.34
N ARG A 160 19.66 -8.29 -9.95
CA ARG A 160 20.64 -9.21 -9.38
C ARG A 160 22.02 -8.56 -9.21
N ARG A 161 22.46 -7.76 -10.17
CA ARG A 161 23.79 -7.11 -10.15
C ARG A 161 23.83 -5.85 -9.30
N TYR A 162 22.76 -5.04 -9.31
CA TYR A 162 22.76 -3.67 -8.81
C TYR A 162 21.61 -3.36 -7.84
N GLY A 163 20.87 -4.36 -7.37
CA GLY A 163 19.84 -4.19 -6.37
C GLY A 163 20.43 -4.08 -4.96
N TYR A 164 20.89 -2.89 -4.58
CA TYR A 164 21.54 -2.63 -3.28
C TYR A 164 20.55 -2.36 -2.16
N GLU A 165 19.38 -1.81 -2.47
CA GLU A 165 18.38 -1.45 -1.48
C GLU A 165 17.49 -2.66 -1.15
N HIS A 166 16.96 -2.71 0.07
CA HIS A 166 16.12 -3.83 0.49
C HIS A 166 14.81 -3.94 -0.33
N GLN A 167 14.33 -2.85 -0.93
CA GLN A 167 13.16 -2.85 -1.80
C GLN A 167 13.48 -2.98 -3.30
N SER A 168 14.75 -3.16 -3.68
CA SER A 168 15.11 -3.33 -5.10
C SER A 168 14.41 -4.53 -5.75
N PHE A 169 14.05 -5.56 -4.97
CA PHE A 169 13.33 -6.72 -5.45
C PHE A 169 11.92 -6.39 -5.99
N LEU A 170 11.29 -5.28 -5.53
CA LEU A 170 10.01 -4.79 -6.05
C LEU A 170 10.09 -4.38 -7.53
N SER A 171 11.28 -4.13 -8.08
CA SER A 171 11.48 -3.87 -9.51
C SER A 171 11.06 -5.04 -10.40
N LEU A 172 10.91 -6.23 -9.84
CA LEU A 172 10.50 -7.45 -10.53
C LEU A 172 8.99 -7.69 -10.50
N TYR A 173 8.23 -6.83 -9.81
CA TYR A 173 6.78 -7.00 -9.67
C TYR A 173 6.04 -6.48 -10.90
N GLY A 174 4.86 -7.05 -11.17
CA GLY A 174 4.03 -6.67 -12.30
C GLY A 174 3.53 -5.21 -12.27
N GLY A 175 3.18 -4.66 -13.44
CA GLY A 175 2.63 -3.31 -13.58
C GLY A 175 3.63 -2.17 -13.45
N MET A 176 4.93 -2.47 -13.59
CA MET A 176 6.01 -1.50 -13.62
C MET A 176 6.41 -1.14 -15.05
N GLU A 177 6.87 0.08 -15.25
CA GLU A 177 7.54 0.55 -16.47
C GLU A 177 9.04 0.55 -16.23
N ALA A 178 9.84 0.16 -17.23
CA ALA A 178 11.29 0.19 -17.18
C ALA A 178 11.84 1.25 -18.15
N TRP A 179 12.67 2.15 -17.63
CA TRP A 179 13.51 3.02 -18.44
C TRP A 179 14.92 2.50 -18.44
N THR A 180 15.48 2.26 -19.61
CA THR A 180 16.76 1.57 -19.78
C THR A 180 17.81 2.45 -20.46
N LEU A 181 19.06 2.30 -20.02
CA LEU A 181 20.26 2.81 -20.69
C LEU A 181 21.18 1.64 -21.05
N ARG A 182 21.91 1.78 -22.16
CA ARG A 182 22.95 0.82 -22.55
C ARG A 182 24.35 1.30 -22.18
N ASN A 183 24.55 2.61 -22.15
CA ASN A 183 25.83 3.21 -21.80
C ASN A 183 25.62 4.51 -20.99
N PRO A 184 25.94 4.52 -19.68
CA PRO A 184 26.23 3.32 -18.87
C PRO A 184 25.04 2.35 -18.81
N GLU A 185 25.32 1.06 -18.56
CA GLU A 185 24.28 0.05 -18.38
C GLU A 185 23.46 0.37 -17.12
N ALA A 186 22.14 0.60 -17.28
CA ALA A 186 21.27 0.95 -16.18
C ALA A 186 19.80 0.69 -16.50
N VAL A 187 19.02 0.47 -15.42
CA VAL A 187 17.56 0.43 -15.46
C VAL A 187 16.99 1.23 -14.32
N VAL A 188 15.97 2.04 -14.59
CA VAL A 188 15.08 2.62 -13.56
C VAL A 188 13.70 2.03 -13.74
N VAL A 189 13.24 1.29 -12.74
CA VAL A 189 11.92 0.68 -12.74
C VAL A 189 10.99 1.55 -11.91
N TYR A 190 9.88 1.95 -12.50
CA TYR A 190 8.94 2.86 -11.86
C TYR A 190 7.50 2.50 -12.17
N ARG A 191 6.60 2.86 -11.27
CA ARG A 191 5.16 2.85 -11.55
C ARG A 191 4.69 4.26 -11.83
N ARG A 192 4.01 4.44 -12.96
CA ARG A 192 3.44 5.74 -13.29
C ARG A 192 2.07 5.91 -12.64
N VAL A 193 1.93 6.94 -11.81
CA VAL A 193 0.66 7.35 -11.20
C VAL A 193 0.31 8.73 -11.71
N GLY A 194 -0.55 8.82 -12.70
CA GLY A 194 -0.86 10.04 -13.40
C GLY A 194 0.38 10.68 -14.04
N ARG A 195 0.84 11.82 -13.48
CA ARG A 195 2.06 12.53 -13.92
C ARG A 195 3.21 12.39 -12.91
N VAL A 196 3.27 11.28 -12.20
CA VAL A 196 4.32 10.99 -11.23
C VAL A 196 4.93 9.64 -11.53
N ALA A 197 6.25 9.57 -11.70
CA ALA A 197 7.01 8.35 -11.72
C ALA A 197 7.39 7.99 -10.27
N VAL A 198 6.88 6.88 -9.76
CA VAL A 198 7.19 6.37 -8.42
C VAL A 198 8.15 5.20 -8.56
N VAL A 199 9.39 5.42 -8.17
CA VAL A 199 10.49 4.44 -8.21
C VAL A 199 10.59 3.78 -6.85
N ALA A 200 10.58 2.44 -6.81
CA ALA A 200 10.90 1.69 -5.59
C ALA A 200 12.42 1.56 -5.48
N ALA A 201 13.00 2.15 -4.43
CA ALA A 201 14.44 2.19 -4.19
C ALA A 201 15.24 3.10 -5.18
N ALA A 202 16.54 2.82 -5.34
CA ALA A 202 17.45 3.54 -6.21
C ALA A 202 17.47 2.97 -7.65
N PRO A 203 18.01 3.69 -8.65
CA PRO A 203 18.28 3.14 -9.96
C PRO A 203 19.17 1.89 -9.89
N LEU A 204 18.91 0.91 -10.76
CA LEU A 204 19.71 -0.29 -10.90
C LEU A 204 20.89 0.02 -11.84
N ALA A 205 22.02 0.36 -11.26
CA ALA A 205 23.27 0.71 -11.99
C ALA A 205 24.49 0.50 -11.09
N ALA A 206 25.67 0.45 -11.70
CA ALA A 206 26.91 0.49 -10.96
C ALA A 206 27.02 1.79 -10.13
N ARG A 207 27.57 1.72 -8.92
CA ARG A 207 27.57 2.84 -7.95
C ARG A 207 28.16 4.13 -8.52
N GLU A 208 29.24 4.04 -9.27
CA GLU A 208 29.91 5.15 -9.95
C GLU A 208 29.04 5.85 -11.00
N ASN A 209 28.04 5.15 -11.55
CA ASN A 209 27.16 5.65 -12.58
C ASN A 209 25.83 6.21 -12.04
N LEU A 210 25.51 6.00 -10.76
CA LEU A 210 24.21 6.37 -10.17
C LEU A 210 23.86 7.84 -10.38
N ALA A 211 24.81 8.75 -10.23
CA ALA A 211 24.56 10.17 -10.42
C ALA A 211 24.23 10.54 -11.86
N GLU A 212 24.92 9.94 -12.83
CA GLU A 212 24.66 10.16 -14.25
C GLU A 212 23.30 9.57 -14.66
N VAL A 213 23.05 8.32 -14.27
CA VAL A 213 21.78 7.62 -14.53
C VAL A 213 20.61 8.40 -13.94
N THR A 214 20.73 8.87 -12.72
CA THR A 214 19.70 9.68 -12.04
C THR A 214 19.42 10.96 -12.83
N ARG A 215 20.44 11.75 -13.21
CA ARG A 215 20.24 12.96 -14.01
C ARG A 215 19.56 12.69 -15.34
N ARG A 216 19.95 11.64 -16.05
CA ARG A 216 19.33 11.25 -17.33
C ARG A 216 17.87 10.81 -17.17
N PHE A 217 17.56 10.08 -16.10
CA PHE A 217 16.18 9.70 -15.79
C PHE A 217 15.33 10.91 -15.41
N LEU A 218 15.86 11.86 -14.64
CA LEU A 218 15.15 13.10 -14.32
C LEU A 218 14.86 13.93 -15.58
N ALA A 219 15.81 14.02 -16.52
CA ALA A 219 15.59 14.67 -17.81
C ALA A 219 14.51 13.96 -18.65
N PHE A 220 14.47 12.61 -18.62
CA PHE A 220 13.38 11.84 -19.22
C PHE A 220 12.02 12.17 -18.59
N CYS A 221 11.95 12.29 -17.26
CA CYS A 221 10.72 12.68 -16.56
C CYS A 221 10.29 14.11 -16.96
N GLU A 222 11.23 15.06 -17.03
CA GLU A 222 10.95 16.44 -17.45
C GLU A 222 10.38 16.50 -18.88
N ALA A 223 11.01 15.81 -19.83
CA ALA A 223 10.55 15.75 -21.21
C ALA A 223 9.11 15.22 -21.33
N ARG A 224 8.69 14.36 -20.39
CA ARG A 224 7.33 13.80 -20.29
C ARG A 224 6.40 14.58 -19.33
N LYS A 225 6.87 15.68 -18.78
CA LYS A 225 6.11 16.50 -17.80
C LYS A 225 5.68 15.68 -16.58
N MET A 226 6.53 14.74 -16.15
CA MET A 226 6.33 13.92 -14.96
C MET A 226 7.17 14.46 -13.80
N ASP A 227 6.62 14.39 -12.60
CA ASP A 227 7.41 14.46 -11.37
C ASP A 227 8.03 13.09 -11.09
N CYS A 228 9.08 13.07 -10.28
CA CYS A 228 9.73 11.82 -9.86
C CYS A 228 9.74 11.70 -8.33
N LEU A 229 9.48 10.51 -7.85
CA LEU A 229 9.63 10.09 -6.46
C LEU A 229 10.48 8.82 -6.43
N MET A 230 11.50 8.76 -5.56
CA MET A 230 12.27 7.56 -5.28
C MET A 230 12.18 7.26 -3.79
N LEU A 231 11.65 6.07 -3.42
CA LEU A 231 11.35 5.73 -2.02
C LEU A 231 11.22 4.21 -1.76
N PRO A 232 11.62 3.76 -0.55
CA PRO A 232 12.59 4.40 0.32
C PRO A 232 13.99 4.29 -0.27
N ILE A 233 14.85 5.24 0.05
CA ILE A 233 16.27 5.23 -0.34
C ILE A 233 17.15 5.43 0.89
N GLY A 234 18.27 4.71 0.96
CA GLY A 234 19.24 4.82 2.04
C GLY A 234 20.12 6.08 1.93
N THR A 235 20.91 6.34 2.97
CA THR A 235 21.77 7.53 3.09
C THR A 235 22.72 7.69 1.90
N GLU A 236 23.36 6.61 1.44
CA GLU A 236 24.32 6.65 0.34
C GLU A 236 23.70 7.22 -0.93
N PHE A 237 22.55 6.67 -1.36
CA PHE A 237 21.89 7.15 -2.56
C PHE A 237 21.20 8.51 -2.34
N ALA A 238 20.75 8.83 -1.13
CA ALA A 238 20.16 10.13 -0.81
C ALA A 238 21.13 11.29 -1.08
N GLU A 239 22.43 11.13 -0.79
CA GLU A 239 23.45 12.12 -1.10
C GLU A 239 23.63 12.31 -2.61
N ILE A 240 23.62 11.21 -3.36
CA ILE A 240 23.66 11.23 -4.84
C ILE A 240 22.42 11.94 -5.38
N ALA A 241 21.22 11.59 -4.92
CA ALA A 241 19.97 12.21 -5.33
C ALA A 241 19.98 13.73 -5.08
N ARG A 242 20.49 14.18 -3.91
CA ARG A 242 20.67 15.60 -3.59
C ARG A 242 21.60 16.29 -4.57
N SER A 243 22.73 15.66 -4.91
CA SER A 243 23.68 16.20 -5.89
C SER A 243 23.08 16.31 -7.31
N CYS A 244 22.04 15.53 -7.60
CA CYS A 244 21.27 15.59 -8.85
C CYS A 244 20.12 16.61 -8.81
N GLY A 245 20.00 17.43 -7.77
CA GLY A 245 18.97 18.46 -7.64
C GLY A 245 17.62 17.95 -7.10
N MET A 246 17.57 16.78 -6.52
CA MET A 246 16.37 16.28 -5.84
C MET A 246 16.24 16.85 -4.42
N GLY A 247 15.01 17.11 -3.99
CA GLY A 247 14.70 17.38 -2.59
C GLY A 247 14.62 16.08 -1.80
N LEU A 248 15.04 16.10 -0.54
CA LEU A 248 15.00 14.93 0.34
C LEU A 248 14.02 15.16 1.50
N LEU A 249 13.23 14.16 1.80
CA LEU A 249 12.42 14.08 2.99
C LEU A 249 12.84 12.86 3.80
N HIS A 250 13.32 13.04 5.02
CA HIS A 250 13.63 11.94 5.94
C HIS A 250 12.33 11.30 6.40
N ILE A 251 12.20 9.98 6.24
CA ILE A 251 10.96 9.24 6.50
C ILE A 251 11.09 8.17 7.59
N GLY A 252 12.30 7.84 8.02
CA GLY A 252 12.53 6.83 9.03
C GLY A 252 13.93 6.24 8.98
N GLU A 253 14.06 5.04 9.51
CA GLU A 253 15.31 4.31 9.55
C GLU A 253 15.11 2.81 9.34
N SER A 254 16.13 2.12 8.85
CA SER A 254 16.20 0.66 8.75
C SER A 254 17.34 0.09 9.58
N GLY A 255 17.03 -0.89 10.41
CA GLY A 255 18.03 -1.64 11.17
C GLY A 255 18.58 -2.82 10.37
N TYR A 256 19.90 -2.90 10.25
CA TYR A 256 20.60 -3.95 9.54
C TYR A 256 21.39 -4.86 10.50
N PHE A 257 21.44 -6.14 10.17
CA PHE A 257 22.14 -7.19 10.88
C PHE A 257 23.30 -7.70 10.01
N LYS A 258 24.55 -7.51 10.45
CA LYS A 258 25.69 -8.20 9.84
C LYS A 258 25.68 -9.65 10.35
N LEU A 259 25.24 -10.57 9.51
CA LEU A 259 24.86 -11.93 9.94
C LEU A 259 26.00 -12.74 10.56
N PRO A 260 27.25 -12.67 10.10
CA PRO A 260 28.36 -13.37 10.74
C PRO A 260 28.62 -12.93 12.20
N GLU A 261 28.32 -11.66 12.51
CA GLU A 261 28.61 -11.04 13.80
C GLU A 261 27.39 -11.01 14.73
N TRP A 262 26.19 -10.92 14.17
CA TRP A 262 24.99 -10.67 14.96
C TRP A 262 24.61 -11.86 15.84
N ARG A 263 24.35 -11.56 17.09
CA ARG A 263 23.80 -12.49 18.08
C ARG A 263 22.77 -11.73 18.94
N PRO A 264 21.68 -12.37 19.37
CA PRO A 264 20.72 -11.74 20.28
C PRO A 264 21.29 -11.72 21.73
N ALA A 265 22.37 -10.98 21.94
CA ALA A 265 23.11 -10.91 23.23
C ALA A 265 22.90 -9.56 23.94
N GLY A 266 23.32 -9.47 25.19
CA GLY A 266 23.27 -8.26 26.01
C GLY A 266 21.85 -7.84 26.42
N ASP A 267 21.74 -6.71 27.12
CA ASP A 267 20.47 -6.21 27.64
C ASP A 267 19.50 -5.71 26.56
N ARG A 268 20.02 -5.16 25.46
CA ARG A 268 19.21 -4.66 24.34
C ARG A 268 18.36 -5.78 23.73
N ALA A 269 18.89 -7.01 23.64
CA ALA A 269 18.19 -8.18 23.11
C ALA A 269 17.51 -9.07 24.18
N LYS A 270 17.45 -8.65 25.44
CA LYS A 270 16.84 -9.43 26.55
C LYS A 270 15.38 -9.82 26.21
N LYS A 271 14.60 -8.91 25.67
CA LYS A 271 13.19 -9.18 25.29
C LYS A 271 13.08 -10.19 24.15
N VAL A 272 14.03 -10.19 23.21
CA VAL A 272 14.07 -11.17 22.11
C VAL A 272 14.35 -12.56 22.68
N ARG A 273 15.40 -12.70 23.53
CA ARG A 273 15.72 -13.99 24.16
C ARG A 273 14.56 -14.51 25.01
N ALA A 274 13.88 -13.63 25.76
CA ALA A 274 12.73 -14.01 26.55
C ALA A 274 11.58 -14.53 25.67
N GLY A 275 11.29 -13.84 24.53
CA GLY A 275 10.28 -14.28 23.57
C GLY A 275 10.63 -15.62 22.93
N VAL A 276 11.87 -15.78 22.45
CA VAL A 276 12.38 -17.06 21.92
C VAL A 276 12.20 -18.20 22.91
N ASN A 277 12.65 -18.00 24.17
CA ASN A 277 12.51 -19.02 25.19
C ASN A 277 11.05 -19.36 25.52
N GLN A 278 10.16 -18.35 25.51
CA GLN A 278 8.75 -18.58 25.80
C GLN A 278 8.10 -19.39 24.67
N ALA A 279 8.29 -19.03 23.40
CA ALA A 279 7.75 -19.76 22.25
C ALA A 279 8.28 -21.19 22.18
N SER A 280 9.62 -21.38 22.42
CA SER A 280 10.23 -22.71 22.42
C SER A 280 9.70 -23.58 23.56
N LYS A 281 9.50 -23.03 24.78
CA LYS A 281 8.89 -23.76 25.90
C LYS A 281 7.44 -24.14 25.65
N ALA A 282 6.70 -23.34 24.87
CA ALA A 282 5.35 -23.65 24.44
C ALA A 282 5.30 -24.69 23.29
N GLY A 283 6.46 -25.26 22.89
CA GLY A 283 6.54 -26.27 21.83
C GLY A 283 6.49 -25.69 20.41
N VAL A 284 6.67 -24.38 20.25
CA VAL A 284 6.75 -23.79 18.91
C VAL A 284 8.09 -24.17 18.27
N ARG A 285 8.04 -24.69 17.05
CA ARG A 285 9.21 -24.98 16.23
C ARG A 285 9.19 -24.16 14.95
N VAL A 286 10.37 -23.87 14.39
CA VAL A 286 10.52 -23.15 13.12
C VAL A 286 11.16 -24.09 12.09
N GLU A 287 10.55 -24.19 10.95
CA GLU A 287 11.02 -24.97 9.81
C GLU A 287 11.20 -24.09 8.57
N ALA A 288 12.12 -24.48 7.68
CA ALA A 288 12.22 -23.89 6.35
C ALA A 288 11.17 -24.57 5.46
N TYR A 289 10.55 -23.79 4.60
CA TYR A 289 9.57 -24.29 3.65
C TYR A 289 10.06 -24.03 2.21
N ASP A 290 9.93 -25.08 1.38
CA ASP A 290 10.21 -25.01 -0.05
C ASP A 290 8.87 -25.07 -0.82
N PRO A 291 8.48 -23.99 -1.51
CA PRO A 291 7.22 -23.94 -2.26
C PRO A 291 7.18 -24.91 -3.45
N SER A 292 8.32 -25.49 -3.87
CA SER A 292 8.41 -26.51 -4.95
C SER A 292 8.35 -27.94 -4.43
N GLY A 293 8.33 -28.16 -3.11
CA GLY A 293 8.33 -29.47 -2.47
C GLY A 293 7.01 -30.26 -2.65
N ARG A 294 7.01 -31.54 -2.31
CA ARG A 294 5.83 -32.43 -2.44
C ARG A 294 4.65 -31.99 -1.55
N GLU A 295 4.91 -31.44 -0.38
CA GLU A 295 3.91 -30.94 0.56
C GLU A 295 3.50 -29.49 0.28
N ALA A 296 4.06 -28.88 -0.78
CA ALA A 296 3.83 -27.49 -1.12
C ALA A 296 2.34 -27.10 -1.23
N PRO A 297 1.44 -27.90 -1.88
CA PRO A 297 0.04 -27.48 -2.02
C PRO A 297 -0.72 -27.39 -0.70
N GLN A 298 -0.50 -28.33 0.24
CA GLN A 298 -1.16 -28.32 1.54
C GLN A 298 -0.64 -27.18 2.41
N THR A 299 0.69 -27.04 2.51
CA THR A 299 1.31 -25.96 3.27
C THR A 299 0.98 -24.59 2.67
N ARG A 300 0.86 -24.50 1.34
CA ARG A 300 0.40 -23.28 0.66
C ARG A 300 -1.00 -22.88 1.13
N ALA A 301 -1.94 -23.82 1.23
CA ALA A 301 -3.27 -23.54 1.74
C ALA A 301 -3.28 -23.05 3.20
N GLU A 302 -2.41 -23.60 4.06
CA GLU A 302 -2.23 -23.12 5.43
C GLU A 302 -1.66 -21.71 5.50
N ILE A 303 -0.70 -21.38 4.60
CA ILE A 303 -0.13 -20.02 4.47
C ILE A 303 -1.21 -19.06 3.99
N GLU A 304 -2.02 -19.43 3.00
CA GLU A 304 -3.14 -18.61 2.52
C GLU A 304 -4.14 -18.32 3.64
N ASP A 305 -4.51 -19.32 4.44
CA ASP A 305 -5.38 -19.16 5.61
C ASP A 305 -4.75 -18.23 6.69
N LEU A 306 -3.44 -18.39 6.96
CA LEU A 306 -2.72 -17.51 7.86
C LEU A 306 -2.74 -16.06 7.38
N CYS A 307 -2.46 -15.83 6.09
CA CYS A 307 -2.47 -14.51 5.47
C CYS A 307 -3.87 -13.89 5.55
N GLN A 308 -4.92 -14.66 5.23
CA GLN A 308 -6.30 -14.21 5.34
C GLN A 308 -6.67 -13.84 6.78
N ALA A 309 -6.32 -14.68 7.74
CA ALA A 309 -6.56 -14.40 9.17
C ALA A 309 -5.85 -13.13 9.62
N TRP A 310 -4.61 -12.88 9.15
CA TRP A 310 -3.86 -11.68 9.45
C TRP A 310 -4.47 -10.43 8.80
N VAL A 311 -4.82 -10.49 7.51
CA VAL A 311 -5.48 -9.39 6.79
C VAL A 311 -6.79 -8.99 7.48
N ASN A 312 -7.58 -9.96 7.94
CA ASN A 312 -8.84 -9.71 8.64
C ASN A 312 -8.67 -8.93 9.96
N THR A 313 -7.45 -8.91 10.55
CA THR A 313 -7.15 -8.08 11.73
C THR A 313 -6.86 -6.62 11.39
N ARG A 314 -6.72 -6.29 10.10
CA ARG A 314 -6.34 -4.95 9.67
C ARG A 314 -7.58 -4.12 9.32
N GLU A 315 -7.50 -2.84 9.62
CA GLU A 315 -8.61 -1.89 9.36
C GLU A 315 -8.65 -1.41 7.89
N VAL A 316 -7.75 -1.88 7.03
CA VAL A 316 -7.61 -1.46 5.62
C VAL A 316 -7.98 -2.61 4.70
N ASP A 317 -8.86 -2.33 3.74
CA ASP A 317 -9.39 -3.35 2.81
C ASP A 317 -8.38 -3.83 1.77
N ALA A 318 -7.29 -3.09 1.53
CA ALA A 318 -6.25 -3.46 0.57
C ALA A 318 -4.90 -2.79 0.90
N LEU A 319 -3.81 -3.49 0.60
CA LEU A 319 -2.45 -2.93 0.61
C LEU A 319 -2.06 -2.55 -0.82
N GLY A 320 -1.43 -1.39 -0.99
CA GLY A 320 -0.88 -0.99 -2.27
C GLY A 320 0.40 -1.75 -2.61
N TRP A 321 0.87 -1.60 -3.83
CA TRP A 321 1.98 -2.38 -4.38
C TRP A 321 3.31 -2.23 -3.59
N LEU A 322 3.51 -1.13 -2.85
CA LEU A 322 4.67 -0.97 -1.95
C LEU A 322 4.58 -1.80 -0.66
N LEU A 323 3.38 -2.28 -0.31
CA LEU A 323 3.09 -2.98 0.93
C LEU A 323 2.27 -4.26 0.68
N GLU A 324 2.21 -4.69 -0.57
CA GLU A 324 1.37 -5.81 -0.97
C GLU A 324 1.88 -7.10 -0.35
N LEU A 325 1.00 -7.79 0.39
CA LEU A 325 1.27 -9.13 0.86
C LEU A 325 1.11 -10.11 -0.30
N ASN A 326 2.23 -10.49 -0.92
CA ASN A 326 2.27 -11.49 -2.00
C ASN A 326 3.41 -12.49 -1.76
N PRO A 327 3.22 -13.41 -0.82
CA PRO A 327 4.30 -14.30 -0.38
C PRO A 327 4.79 -15.22 -1.50
N PHE A 328 3.93 -15.56 -2.46
CA PHE A 328 4.26 -16.55 -3.48
C PHE A 328 4.77 -15.96 -4.81
N HIS A 329 4.76 -14.64 -4.97
CA HIS A 329 5.31 -14.00 -6.16
C HIS A 329 6.83 -14.17 -6.23
N LEU A 330 7.35 -14.70 -7.35
CA LEU A 330 8.77 -15.05 -7.54
C LEU A 330 9.29 -15.93 -6.38
N CYS A 331 8.48 -16.93 -5.98
CA CYS A 331 8.73 -17.74 -4.80
C CYS A 331 10.05 -18.53 -4.86
N GLU A 332 10.54 -18.86 -6.06
CA GLU A 332 11.81 -19.53 -6.31
C GLU A 332 13.04 -18.71 -5.88
N HIS A 333 12.86 -17.39 -5.70
CA HIS A 333 13.91 -16.48 -5.26
C HIS A 333 13.83 -16.14 -3.76
N LYS A 334 12.74 -16.54 -3.10
CA LYS A 334 12.47 -16.21 -1.69
C LYS A 334 12.88 -17.33 -0.74
N ARG A 335 13.01 -16.99 0.55
CA ARG A 335 13.16 -17.96 1.63
C ARG A 335 11.96 -17.87 2.57
N TYR A 336 11.47 -19.03 2.99
CA TYR A 336 10.29 -19.13 3.84
C TYR A 336 10.65 -19.83 5.16
N PHE A 337 10.18 -19.27 6.23
CA PHE A 337 10.28 -19.84 7.56
C PHE A 337 8.89 -19.90 8.18
N LEU A 338 8.49 -21.08 8.62
CA LEU A 338 7.16 -21.35 9.16
C LEU A 338 7.29 -21.71 10.64
N ALA A 339 6.45 -21.11 11.48
CA ALA A 339 6.35 -21.43 12.90
C ALA A 339 5.11 -22.30 13.15
N ARG A 340 5.32 -23.52 13.64
CA ARG A 340 4.26 -24.45 14.02
C ARG A 340 4.24 -24.65 15.54
N ASN A 341 3.05 -24.74 16.13
CA ASN A 341 2.91 -25.05 17.55
C ASN A 341 3.04 -26.55 17.83
N ALA A 342 2.90 -26.94 19.11
CA ALA A 342 2.99 -28.33 19.53
C ALA A 342 1.96 -29.27 18.86
N ASN A 343 0.85 -28.74 18.38
CA ASN A 343 -0.21 -29.47 17.67
C ASN A 343 -0.04 -29.39 16.14
N ASP A 344 1.12 -29.03 15.65
CA ASP A 344 1.47 -28.88 14.24
C ASP A 344 0.71 -27.78 13.47
N LYS A 345 -0.03 -26.93 14.14
CA LYS A 345 -0.76 -25.83 13.54
C LYS A 345 0.18 -24.69 13.17
N LEU A 346 0.03 -24.15 11.95
CA LEU A 346 0.78 -22.96 11.48
C LEU A 346 0.33 -21.71 12.25
N GLU A 347 1.24 -21.11 13.02
CA GLU A 347 1.00 -19.92 13.82
C GLU A 347 1.64 -18.64 13.29
N GLY A 348 2.68 -18.79 12.47
CA GLY A 348 3.37 -17.64 11.90
C GLY A 348 4.25 -18.01 10.74
N MET A 349 4.57 -17.00 9.94
CA MET A 349 5.41 -17.10 8.75
C MET A 349 6.35 -15.90 8.69
N LEU A 350 7.53 -16.13 8.16
CA LEU A 350 8.46 -15.10 7.72
C LEU A 350 8.90 -15.42 6.28
N VAL A 351 8.63 -14.51 5.36
CA VAL A 351 9.14 -14.56 3.99
C VAL A 351 10.26 -13.55 3.84
N CYS A 352 11.34 -13.98 3.21
CA CYS A 352 12.51 -13.15 2.98
C CYS A 352 12.75 -12.98 1.49
N SER A 353 12.89 -11.73 1.03
CA SER A 353 13.27 -11.37 -0.33
C SER A 353 14.77 -11.05 -0.41
N PRO A 354 15.47 -11.40 -1.51
CA PRO A 354 16.90 -11.18 -1.61
C PRO A 354 17.26 -9.72 -1.82
N ILE A 355 18.38 -9.30 -1.22
CA ILE A 355 19.12 -8.08 -1.54
C ILE A 355 20.37 -8.55 -2.27
N TYR A 356 20.22 -8.83 -3.57
CA TYR A 356 21.22 -9.58 -4.34
C TYR A 356 22.60 -8.97 -4.31
N ALA A 357 22.71 -7.66 -4.59
CA ALA A 357 23.99 -6.98 -4.68
C ALA A 357 24.74 -6.87 -3.34
N GLN A 358 24.08 -7.23 -2.23
CA GLN A 358 24.68 -7.23 -0.89
C GLN A 358 24.81 -8.64 -0.28
N ASN A 359 24.52 -9.70 -1.06
CA ASN A 359 24.40 -11.06 -0.53
C ASN A 359 23.57 -11.08 0.77
N GLY A 360 22.45 -10.37 0.73
CA GLY A 360 21.62 -10.09 1.90
C GLY A 360 20.16 -10.48 1.70
N TRP A 361 19.38 -10.33 2.80
CA TRP A 361 17.97 -10.66 2.83
C TRP A 361 17.14 -9.58 3.51
N TYR A 362 16.03 -9.22 2.87
CA TYR A 362 14.98 -8.44 3.50
C TYR A 362 13.95 -9.40 4.12
N LEU A 363 13.80 -9.33 5.43
CA LEU A 363 12.83 -10.08 6.21
C LEU A 363 11.48 -9.37 6.07
N GLU A 364 10.81 -9.63 4.96
CA GLU A 364 9.73 -8.80 4.41
C GLU A 364 8.39 -9.08 5.10
N ASP A 365 7.86 -10.30 4.97
CA ASP A 365 6.53 -10.66 5.46
C ASP A 365 6.61 -11.43 6.76
N LEU A 366 6.75 -10.74 7.88
CA LEU A 366 6.68 -11.33 9.21
C LEU A 366 5.25 -11.23 9.74
N ILE A 367 4.50 -12.29 9.59
CA ILE A 367 3.11 -12.36 10.02
C ILE A 367 2.90 -13.50 11.03
N ARG A 368 1.92 -13.31 11.91
CA ARG A 368 1.49 -14.32 12.85
C ARG A 368 -0.03 -14.37 12.97
N ARG A 369 -0.56 -15.52 13.30
CA ARG A 369 -1.99 -15.73 13.54
C ARG A 369 -2.46 -14.89 14.73
N PRO A 370 -3.67 -14.33 14.72
CA PRO A 370 -4.30 -13.79 15.91
C PRO A 370 -4.36 -14.87 17.01
N GLY A 371 -3.94 -14.54 18.23
CA GLY A 371 -3.88 -15.49 19.33
C GLY A 371 -2.69 -16.46 19.32
N ALA A 372 -1.75 -16.34 18.37
CA ALA A 372 -0.51 -17.13 18.35
C ALA A 372 0.28 -16.98 19.65
N GLU A 373 1.07 -18.03 19.99
CA GLU A 373 1.93 -18.04 21.16
C GLU A 373 2.85 -16.82 21.20
N ARG A 374 3.09 -16.33 22.42
CA ARG A 374 4.01 -15.20 22.62
C ARG A 374 5.43 -15.60 22.22
N GLY A 375 6.10 -14.72 21.50
CA GLY A 375 7.48 -14.93 21.07
C GLY A 375 7.61 -15.62 19.70
N VAL A 376 6.52 -15.99 19.03
CA VAL A 376 6.56 -16.59 17.68
C VAL A 376 7.31 -15.71 16.68
N SER A 377 7.04 -14.40 16.67
CA SER A 377 7.75 -13.47 15.77
C SER A 377 9.23 -13.35 16.10
N GLU A 378 9.59 -13.36 17.38
CA GLU A 378 10.98 -13.36 17.83
C GLU A 378 11.70 -14.65 17.43
N LEU A 379 11.06 -15.79 17.63
CA LEU A 379 11.60 -17.09 17.28
C LEU A 379 11.80 -17.21 15.77
N LEU A 380 10.80 -16.86 14.96
CA LEU A 380 10.89 -16.82 13.49
C LEU A 380 12.08 -15.98 13.03
N THR A 381 12.18 -14.74 13.53
CA THR A 381 13.24 -13.81 13.12
C THR A 381 14.63 -14.34 13.48
N VAL A 382 14.80 -14.85 14.70
CA VAL A 382 16.10 -15.35 15.17
C VAL A 382 16.51 -16.63 14.41
N GLU A 383 15.58 -17.56 14.21
CA GLU A 383 15.87 -18.80 13.47
C GLU A 383 16.12 -18.54 11.98
N ALA A 384 15.37 -17.61 11.37
CA ALA A 384 15.64 -17.18 9.99
C ALA A 384 17.04 -16.58 9.86
N ILE A 385 17.42 -15.63 10.70
CA ILE A 385 18.76 -15.01 10.70
C ILE A 385 19.86 -16.07 10.85
N LYS A 386 19.70 -17.02 11.77
CA LYS A 386 20.67 -18.11 11.96
C LYS A 386 20.84 -18.97 10.72
N ARG A 387 19.74 -19.36 10.09
CA ARG A 387 19.76 -20.21 8.89
C ARG A 387 20.33 -19.47 7.68
N LEU A 388 19.91 -18.22 7.46
CA LEU A 388 20.46 -17.38 6.40
C LEU A 388 21.99 -17.17 6.58
N ALA A 389 22.45 -16.95 7.82
CA ALA A 389 23.88 -16.86 8.11
C ALA A 389 24.60 -18.18 7.82
N ALA A 390 24.01 -19.34 8.16
CA ALA A 390 24.57 -20.65 7.87
C ALA A 390 24.60 -20.95 6.36
N GLU A 391 23.68 -20.37 5.57
CA GLU A 391 23.66 -20.42 4.10
C GLU A 391 24.68 -19.46 3.45
N GLY A 392 25.44 -18.69 4.26
CA GLY A 392 26.49 -17.79 3.78
C GLY A 392 26.03 -16.36 3.49
N ALA A 393 24.81 -15.99 3.85
CA ALA A 393 24.36 -14.61 3.73
C ALA A 393 25.14 -13.69 4.69
N THR A 394 25.41 -12.47 4.25
CA THR A 394 26.22 -11.50 5.01
C THR A 394 25.41 -10.46 5.72
N LEU A 395 24.19 -10.19 5.25
CA LEU A 395 23.35 -9.09 5.69
C LEU A 395 21.87 -9.51 5.79
N ALA A 396 21.16 -8.95 6.76
CA ALA A 396 19.70 -8.97 6.78
C ALA A 396 19.15 -7.65 7.30
N THR A 397 17.89 -7.37 6.99
CA THR A 397 17.15 -6.22 7.54
C THR A 397 15.68 -6.56 7.75
N LEU A 398 15.06 -5.93 8.74
CA LEU A 398 13.60 -5.93 8.93
C LEU A 398 12.93 -4.76 8.13
N GLY A 399 13.72 -4.01 7.36
CA GLY A 399 13.26 -2.88 6.56
C GLY A 399 12.87 -1.65 7.37
N THR A 400 12.23 -0.71 6.70
CA THR A 400 11.91 0.63 7.20
C THR A 400 11.10 0.61 8.49
N SER A 401 11.55 1.38 9.47
CA SER A 401 10.78 1.82 10.63
C SER A 401 10.33 3.26 10.37
N PRO A 402 9.12 3.49 9.86
CA PRO A 402 8.69 4.83 9.51
C PRO A 402 8.71 5.75 10.73
N LEU A 403 9.18 6.98 10.54
CA LEU A 403 9.29 8.05 11.53
C LEU A 403 10.24 7.77 12.70
N ALA A 404 10.97 6.69 12.68
CA ALA A 404 12.07 6.46 13.62
C ALA A 404 13.24 7.38 13.25
N GLY A 405 14.00 7.82 14.25
CA GLY A 405 15.18 8.68 14.03
C GLY A 405 14.89 10.10 13.57
N LEU A 406 13.63 10.53 13.43
CA LEU A 406 13.29 11.91 13.07
C LEU A 406 13.54 12.85 14.25
N ASP A 407 14.22 13.96 13.96
CA ASP A 407 14.34 15.06 14.91
C ASP A 407 12.99 15.81 15.08
N SER A 408 12.87 16.58 16.16
CA SER A 408 11.65 17.34 16.46
C SER A 408 11.32 18.40 15.39
N GLU A 409 12.32 18.95 14.72
CA GLU A 409 12.16 19.96 13.67
C GLU A 409 11.63 19.33 12.37
N THR A 410 12.13 18.16 12.02
CA THR A 410 11.64 17.38 10.86
C THR A 410 10.24 16.87 11.13
N GLN A 411 9.93 16.39 12.34
CA GLN A 411 8.58 16.05 12.74
C GLN A 411 7.62 17.24 12.64
N PHE A 412 8.08 18.43 12.95
CA PHE A 412 7.27 19.66 12.85
C PHE A 412 7.02 20.08 11.39
N LYS A 413 7.99 19.90 10.48
CA LYS A 413 7.85 20.17 9.03
C LYS A 413 6.95 19.16 8.31
N LEU A 414 6.84 17.92 8.82
CA LEU A 414 5.86 16.92 8.38
C LEU A 414 4.40 17.31 8.71
N THR A 415 4.19 18.37 9.49
CA THR A 415 2.85 18.85 9.89
C THR A 415 2.11 19.66 8.84
N SER A 416 2.60 19.79 7.60
CA SER A 416 1.71 20.24 6.51
C SER A 416 0.48 19.32 6.50
N SER A 417 -0.71 19.89 6.46
CA SER A 417 -2.00 19.18 6.67
C SER A 417 -2.14 17.91 5.83
N LEU A 418 -1.50 17.85 4.68
CA LEU A 418 -1.55 16.72 3.75
C LEU A 418 -0.61 15.58 4.15
N LEU A 419 0.62 15.88 4.60
CA LEU A 419 1.57 14.88 5.10
C LEU A 419 1.09 14.30 6.45
N LYS A 420 0.49 15.14 7.29
CA LYS A 420 -0.16 14.70 8.53
C LYS A 420 -1.30 13.73 8.25
N LEU A 421 -2.12 13.99 7.21
CA LEU A 421 -3.19 13.09 6.81
C LEU A 421 -2.66 11.71 6.38
N VAL A 422 -1.58 11.68 5.58
CA VAL A 422 -0.89 10.44 5.18
C VAL A 422 -0.40 9.70 6.42
N TYR A 423 0.30 10.43 7.30
CA TYR A 423 0.84 9.87 8.53
C TYR A 423 -0.25 9.24 9.42
N GLU A 424 -1.31 9.98 9.74
CA GLU A 424 -2.40 9.51 10.60
C GLU A 424 -3.10 8.27 10.02
N HIS A 425 -3.23 8.20 8.69
CA HIS A 425 -3.83 7.05 8.05
C HIS A 425 -2.96 5.80 8.21
N PHE A 426 -1.66 5.92 7.94
CA PHE A 426 -0.75 4.79 8.01
C PHE A 426 -0.33 4.42 9.43
N ASP A 427 -0.29 5.37 10.38
CA ASP A 427 -0.08 5.06 11.79
C ASP A 427 -1.25 4.25 12.37
N ALA A 428 -2.49 4.55 11.97
CA ALA A 428 -3.65 3.75 12.34
C ALA A 428 -3.57 2.30 11.85
N PHE A 429 -2.86 2.05 10.74
CA PHE A 429 -2.64 0.71 10.18
C PHE A 429 -1.44 -0.02 10.77
N TYR A 430 -0.29 0.66 10.86
CA TYR A 430 0.99 0.03 11.22
C TYR A 430 1.40 0.23 12.67
N HIS A 431 0.78 1.15 13.44
CA HIS A 431 1.24 1.51 14.77
C HIS A 431 2.77 1.76 14.80
N PHE A 432 3.25 2.72 14.02
CA PHE A 432 4.67 2.96 13.73
C PHE A 432 5.58 2.89 14.96
N LYS A 433 5.14 3.47 16.10
CA LYS A 433 5.90 3.39 17.36
C LYS A 433 6.04 1.96 17.88
N ALA A 434 5.02 1.12 17.70
CA ALA A 434 5.09 -0.28 18.12
C ALA A 434 5.97 -1.09 17.17
N LEU A 435 5.88 -0.83 15.86
CA LEU A 435 6.73 -1.43 14.83
C LEU A 435 8.20 -1.10 15.05
N HIS A 436 8.53 0.19 15.29
CA HIS A 436 9.90 0.59 15.59
C HIS A 436 10.42 -0.13 16.86
N ARG A 437 9.65 -0.12 17.97
CA ARG A 437 10.03 -0.84 19.20
C ARG A 437 10.20 -2.34 18.99
N PHE A 438 9.36 -2.93 18.12
CA PHE A 438 9.50 -4.34 17.76
C PHE A 438 10.82 -4.59 17.03
N LYS A 439 11.17 -3.79 16.01
CA LYS A 439 12.40 -3.94 15.22
C LYS A 439 13.65 -3.63 16.05
N ALA A 440 13.64 -2.56 16.82
CA ALA A 440 14.77 -2.11 17.64
C ALA A 440 15.18 -3.11 18.73
N LYS A 441 14.24 -3.93 19.26
CA LYS A 441 14.56 -4.93 20.30
C LYS A 441 15.51 -6.02 19.82
N PHE A 442 15.62 -6.25 18.50
CA PHE A 442 16.58 -7.20 17.93
C PHE A 442 18.03 -6.69 17.96
N ALA A 443 18.25 -5.45 18.40
CA ALA A 443 19.57 -4.82 18.48
C ALA A 443 20.34 -4.94 17.14
N PRO A 444 19.89 -4.26 16.09
CA PRO A 444 20.58 -4.29 14.79
C PRO A 444 22.04 -3.83 14.95
N THR A 445 22.91 -4.34 14.08
CA THR A 445 24.35 -4.05 14.09
C THR A 445 24.61 -2.58 13.73
N PHE A 446 23.86 -2.06 12.78
CA PHE A 446 23.84 -0.64 12.41
C PHE A 446 22.47 -0.21 11.94
N VAL A 447 22.26 1.09 11.84
CA VAL A 447 21.03 1.70 11.37
C VAL A 447 21.36 2.62 10.21
N ASP A 448 20.60 2.54 9.12
CA ASP A 448 20.66 3.48 8.00
C ASP A 448 19.41 4.38 8.01
N GLN A 449 19.60 5.65 7.70
CA GLN A 449 18.51 6.62 7.58
C GLN A 449 17.82 6.47 6.23
N GLU A 450 16.51 6.64 6.20
CA GLU A 450 15.74 6.46 4.97
C GLU A 450 15.00 7.73 4.56
N TYR A 451 15.00 7.95 3.26
CA TYR A 451 14.48 9.16 2.65
C TYR A 451 13.51 8.88 1.51
N VAL A 452 12.69 9.87 1.23
CA VAL A 452 12.02 10.03 -0.08
C VAL A 452 12.77 11.12 -0.83
N ALA A 453 13.28 10.82 -2.02
CA ALA A 453 13.79 11.83 -2.94
C ALA A 453 12.67 12.29 -3.89
N VAL A 454 12.54 13.60 -4.07
CA VAL A 454 11.47 14.22 -4.86
C VAL A 454 12.05 15.14 -5.93
N TYR A 455 11.53 15.08 -7.14
CA TYR A 455 11.89 15.98 -8.22
C TYR A 455 10.65 16.51 -8.95
N PRO A 456 10.49 17.82 -9.13
CA PRO A 456 11.38 18.90 -8.68
C PRO A 456 11.49 18.96 -7.14
N PRO A 457 12.52 19.66 -6.58
CA PRO A 457 12.91 19.62 -5.17
C PRO A 457 11.92 20.31 -4.23
N ARG A 458 10.64 20.03 -4.41
CA ARG A 458 9.52 20.47 -3.58
C ARG A 458 8.36 19.51 -3.68
N ILE A 459 7.73 19.23 -2.57
CA ILE A 459 6.56 18.34 -2.52
C ILE A 459 5.38 19.02 -3.21
N ARG A 460 4.80 18.34 -4.19
CA ARG A 460 3.57 18.76 -4.87
C ARG A 460 2.41 17.86 -4.44
N PRO A 461 1.16 18.37 -4.39
CA PRO A 461 0.00 17.57 -3.99
C PRO A 461 -0.11 16.23 -4.76
N ARG A 462 0.14 16.24 -6.07
CA ARG A 462 0.09 15.01 -6.90
C ARG A 462 1.11 13.94 -6.49
N MET A 463 2.27 14.33 -5.94
CA MET A 463 3.25 13.40 -5.40
C MET A 463 2.73 12.70 -4.16
N VAL A 464 2.06 13.45 -3.28
CA VAL A 464 1.43 12.87 -2.08
C VAL A 464 0.33 11.89 -2.47
N PHE A 465 -0.51 12.24 -3.46
CA PHE A 465 -1.53 11.33 -3.98
C PHE A 465 -0.93 10.08 -4.62
N ALA A 466 0.21 10.21 -5.31
CA ALA A 466 0.92 9.07 -5.88
C ALA A 466 1.45 8.12 -4.81
N VAL A 467 2.00 8.64 -3.71
CA VAL A 467 2.45 7.83 -2.56
C VAL A 467 1.25 7.14 -1.89
N ILE A 468 0.16 7.88 -1.66
CA ILE A 468 -1.07 7.28 -1.10
C ILE A 468 -1.56 6.13 -1.99
N GLY A 469 -1.64 6.32 -3.30
CA GLY A 469 -2.05 5.27 -4.25
C GLY A 469 -1.07 4.10 -4.35
N ALA A 470 0.22 4.33 -4.07
CA ALA A 470 1.23 3.28 -3.99
C ALA A 470 1.11 2.43 -2.71
N LEU A 471 0.62 3.01 -1.62
CA LEU A 471 0.46 2.38 -0.32
C LEU A 471 -0.96 1.83 -0.10
N ASP A 472 -1.97 2.45 -0.69
CA ASP A 472 -3.38 2.05 -0.63
C ASP A 472 -4.03 2.20 -2.02
N PRO A 473 -4.43 1.11 -2.69
CA PRO A 473 -5.07 1.16 -4.01
C PRO A 473 -6.41 1.89 -4.02
N ALA A 474 -7.11 1.97 -2.88
CA ALA A 474 -8.34 2.73 -2.72
C ALA A 474 -8.07 4.24 -2.62
N GLY A 475 -6.81 4.64 -2.43
CA GLY A 475 -6.35 6.03 -2.37
C GLY A 475 -7.12 6.85 -1.34
N LEU A 476 -7.34 8.15 -1.62
CA LEU A 476 -8.07 9.05 -0.72
C LEU A 476 -9.51 8.62 -0.44
N THR A 477 -10.17 7.96 -1.39
CA THR A 477 -11.56 7.50 -1.20
C THR A 477 -11.61 6.37 -0.18
N GLY A 478 -10.63 5.46 -0.17
CA GLY A 478 -10.48 4.43 0.86
C GLY A 478 -10.22 5.04 2.23
N MET A 479 -9.34 6.05 2.29
CA MET A 479 -9.05 6.79 3.52
C MET A 479 -10.31 7.47 4.10
N MET A 480 -11.12 8.13 3.26
CA MET A 480 -12.33 8.82 3.70
C MET A 480 -13.41 7.84 4.15
N THR A 481 -13.59 6.73 3.43
CA THR A 481 -14.61 5.72 3.77
C THR A 481 -14.24 4.97 5.04
N SER A 482 -12.98 4.66 5.28
CA SER A 482 -12.53 4.03 6.53
C SER A 482 -12.75 4.95 7.74
N LYS A 483 -12.46 6.26 7.63
CA LYS A 483 -12.74 7.25 8.67
C LYS A 483 -14.24 7.39 8.96
N LEU A 484 -15.08 7.43 7.92
CA LEU A 484 -16.54 7.50 8.08
C LEU A 484 -17.11 6.23 8.73
N ARG A 485 -16.60 5.04 8.34
CA ARG A 485 -16.99 3.75 8.95
C ARG A 485 -16.59 3.70 10.44
N LYS A 486 -15.41 4.23 10.80
CA LYS A 486 -14.93 4.31 12.18
C LYS A 486 -15.80 5.26 13.01
N LEU A 487 -16.14 6.44 12.48
CA LEU A 487 -17.05 7.39 13.14
C LEU A 487 -18.45 6.78 13.34
N TRP A 488 -18.94 6.02 12.37
CA TRP A 488 -20.25 5.38 12.46
C TRP A 488 -20.24 4.21 13.47
N ARG A 489 -19.16 3.42 13.50
CA ARG A 489 -18.97 2.34 14.48
C ARG A 489 -18.90 2.87 15.92
N ASN A 490 -18.12 3.93 16.14
CA ASN A 490 -18.01 4.58 17.47
C ASN A 490 -19.36 5.20 17.93
N LYS A 491 -20.16 5.67 16.98
CA LYS A 491 -21.47 6.26 17.29
C LYS A 491 -22.53 5.20 17.63
N ASN A 492 -22.36 3.97 17.18
CA ASN A 492 -23.32 2.86 17.37
C ASN A 492 -22.91 1.86 18.46
N GLY A 493 -21.93 2.17 19.33
CA GLY A 493 -21.65 1.42 20.57
C GLY A 493 -21.12 -0.01 20.38
N ALA A 494 -20.51 -0.34 19.24
CA ALA A 494 -19.82 -1.62 19.09
C ALA A 494 -18.51 -1.59 19.88
N SER A 495 -18.44 -2.39 20.94
CA SER A 495 -17.29 -2.58 21.83
C SER A 495 -15.99 -2.78 21.06
N GLU A 496 -14.97 -2.01 21.39
CA GLU A 496 -13.62 -2.13 20.87
C GLU A 496 -13.07 -3.54 21.18
N ALA A 497 -12.90 -4.33 20.15
CA ALA A 497 -11.95 -5.44 20.24
C ALA A 497 -10.56 -4.80 20.38
N THR A 498 -9.94 -4.96 21.54
CA THR A 498 -8.60 -4.48 21.85
C THR A 498 -7.64 -4.98 20.76
N PRO A 499 -6.90 -4.11 20.06
CA PRO A 499 -5.98 -4.54 19.03
C PRO A 499 -4.94 -5.47 19.66
N PRO A 500 -4.49 -6.52 18.98
CA PRO A 500 -3.49 -7.44 19.49
C PRO A 500 -2.23 -6.66 19.86
N ARG A 501 -1.80 -6.76 21.11
CA ARG A 501 -0.52 -6.20 21.57
C ARG A 501 0.62 -6.93 20.84
N PHE A 502 1.45 -6.17 20.13
CA PHE A 502 2.68 -6.68 19.52
C PHE A 502 3.68 -7.14 20.59
#